data_5e25ee9d23f091248885ddc5a5f47159
#
_entry.id   5e25ee9d23f091248885ddc5a5f47159
#
_cell.length_a   1.000
_cell.length_b   1.000
_cell.length_c   1.000
_cell.angle_alpha   90.00
_cell.angle_beta   90.00
_cell.angle_gamma   90.00
#
_symmetry.space_group_name_H-M   'P 1'
#
loop_
_entity.id
_entity.type
_entity.pdbx_description
1 polymer ?
#
loop_
_entity_poly.entity_id
_entity_poly.type
_entity_poly.pdbx_seq_one_letter_code
_entity_poly.pdbx_strand_id
1 'polypeptide(L)'
;MKDKIKNLLDDSIKDLNVFVDDAYTSTEEGKKIFNIVLDSDEIIDLNKVTEASRIINKIMDENDSLLEDADELDIFSKEKGEE
;
A
#
# COMPACT_ATOMS: atom_id res chain seq x y z
N MET A 1 11.24 9.15 -3.24
CA MET A 1 10.86 7.75 -3.32
C MET A 1 9.42 7.52 -2.94
N LYS A 2 9.09 7.94 -1.72
CA LYS A 2 7.73 7.78 -1.23
C LYS A 2 6.70 8.44 -2.12
N ASP A 3 6.99 9.66 -2.57
CA ASP A 3 6.06 10.40 -3.41
C ASP A 3 5.84 9.72 -4.76
N LYS A 4 6.90 9.16 -5.32
CA LYS A 4 6.80 8.50 -6.60
C LYS A 4 5.93 7.26 -6.49
N ILE A 5 6.13 6.49 -5.43
CA ILE A 5 5.33 5.30 -5.21
C ILE A 5 3.88 5.67 -4.96
N LYS A 6 3.66 6.68 -4.14
CA LYS A 6 2.32 7.12 -3.83
C LYS A 6 1.58 7.54 -5.10
N ASN A 7 2.21 8.32 -5.94
CA ASN A 7 1.57 8.80 -7.16
C ASN A 7 1.23 7.65 -8.10
N LEU A 8 2.15 6.72 -8.24
CA LEU A 8 1.93 5.58 -9.11
C LEU A 8 0.77 4.72 -8.62
N LEU A 9 0.76 4.42 -7.34
CA LEU A 9 -0.27 3.56 -6.79
C LEU A 9 -1.62 4.25 -6.71
N ASP A 10 -1.62 5.53 -6.31
CA ASP A 10 -2.87 6.28 -6.24
C ASP A 10 -3.58 6.31 -7.58
N ASP A 11 -2.82 6.51 -8.64
CA ASP A 11 -3.41 6.56 -9.97
C ASP A 11 -4.07 5.23 -10.33
N SER A 12 -3.50 4.14 -9.84
CA SER A 12 -4.00 2.81 -10.16
C SER A 12 -5.21 2.40 -9.35
N ILE A 13 -5.38 2.97 -8.16
CA ILE A 13 -6.46 2.55 -7.26
C ILE A 13 -7.49 3.64 -7.02
N LYS A 14 -7.40 4.76 -7.72
CA LYS A 14 -8.30 5.88 -7.46
C LYS A 14 -9.76 5.52 -7.66
N ASP A 15 -10.04 4.59 -8.57
CA ASP A 15 -11.42 4.20 -8.84
C ASP A 15 -12.06 3.47 -7.67
N LEU A 16 -11.25 3.02 -6.72
CA LEU A 16 -11.75 2.33 -5.56
C LEU A 16 -12.01 3.27 -4.38
N ASN A 17 -11.75 4.57 -4.59
CA ASN A 17 -11.91 5.56 -3.53
C ASN A 17 -10.96 5.34 -2.37
N VAL A 18 -9.80 4.77 -2.65
CA VAL A 18 -8.76 4.62 -1.64
C VAL A 18 -7.48 5.23 -2.18
N PHE A 19 -6.60 5.60 -1.28
CA PHE A 19 -5.32 6.19 -1.66
C PHE A 19 -4.25 5.74 -0.69
N VAL A 20 -3.01 5.91 -1.09
CA VAL A 20 -1.87 5.57 -0.23
C VAL A 20 -1.66 6.70 0.77
N ASP A 21 -1.84 6.39 2.05
CA ASP A 21 -1.64 7.36 3.10
C ASP A 21 -0.17 7.47 3.47
N ASP A 22 0.51 6.34 3.48
CA ASP A 22 1.92 6.31 3.87
C ASP A 22 2.59 5.11 3.27
N ALA A 23 3.91 5.17 3.16
CA ALA A 23 4.72 4.06 2.69
C ALA A 23 6.05 4.16 3.42
N TYR A 24 6.46 3.05 4.07
CA TYR A 24 7.69 3.07 4.83
C TYR A 24 8.23 1.64 4.97
N THR A 25 9.49 1.53 5.33
CA THR A 25 10.08 0.22 5.56
C THR A 25 10.23 -0.02 7.05
N SER A 26 10.12 -1.27 7.43
CA SER A 26 10.34 -1.69 8.80
C SER A 26 11.15 -2.98 8.77
N THR A 27 11.67 -3.38 9.93
CA THR A 27 12.46 -4.60 10.03
C THR A 27 11.87 -5.46 11.11
N GLU A 28 11.65 -6.74 10.79
CA GLU A 28 11.10 -7.68 11.74
C GLU A 28 11.86 -8.97 11.62
N GLU A 29 12.48 -9.39 12.70
CA GLU A 29 13.23 -10.65 12.74
C GLU A 29 14.23 -10.75 11.60
N GLY A 30 14.90 -9.64 11.33
CA GLY A 30 15.91 -9.62 10.30
C GLY A 30 15.41 -9.45 8.89
N LYS A 31 14.09 -9.37 8.71
CA LYS A 31 13.50 -9.18 7.39
C LYS A 31 13.08 -7.73 7.20
N LYS A 32 13.33 -7.24 6.02
CA LYS A 32 12.92 -5.87 5.67
C LYS A 32 11.56 -5.92 5.01
N ILE A 33 10.62 -5.16 5.55
CA ILE A 33 9.25 -5.15 5.08
C ILE A 33 8.91 -3.77 4.55
N PHE A 34 8.38 -3.73 3.33
CA PHE A 34 7.90 -2.48 2.77
C PHE A 34 6.40 -2.40 3.05
N ASN A 35 6.01 -1.39 3.80
CA ASN A 35 4.64 -1.24 4.26
C ASN A 35 3.93 -0.16 3.45
N ILE A 36 2.73 -0.47 3.00
CA ILE A 36 1.89 0.50 2.30
C ILE A 36 0.59 0.62 3.08
N VAL A 37 0.31 1.83 3.54
CA VAL A 37 -0.88 2.11 4.34
C VAL A 37 -1.90 2.79 3.46
N LEU A 38 -3.10 2.22 3.39
CA LEU A 38 -4.19 2.76 2.59
C LEU A 38 -5.17 3.51 3.48
N ASP A 39 -5.79 4.52 2.92
CA ASP A 39 -6.82 5.28 3.63
C ASP A 39 -7.87 5.70 2.62
N SER A 40 -8.96 6.27 3.10
CA SER A 40 -10.04 6.72 2.26
C SER A 40 -10.74 7.89 2.96
N ASP A 41 -11.46 8.68 2.21
CA ASP A 41 -12.27 9.74 2.78
C ASP A 41 -13.49 9.19 3.51
N GLU A 42 -13.78 7.93 3.28
CA GLU A 42 -14.91 7.25 3.89
C GLU A 42 -14.40 6.04 4.64
N ILE A 43 -15.33 5.31 5.27
CA ILE A 43 -14.96 4.07 5.92
C ILE A 43 -14.50 3.09 4.85
N ILE A 44 -13.36 2.47 5.07
CA ILE A 44 -12.79 1.56 4.09
C ILE A 44 -13.50 0.23 4.13
N ASP A 45 -13.97 -0.20 2.95
CA ASP A 45 -14.58 -1.49 2.75
C ASP A 45 -13.47 -2.52 2.56
N LEU A 46 -13.55 -3.63 3.26
CA LEU A 46 -12.53 -4.68 3.16
C LEU A 46 -12.39 -5.19 1.73
N ASN A 47 -13.49 -5.25 1.00
CA ASN A 47 -13.43 -5.70 -0.38
C ASN A 47 -12.57 -4.75 -1.22
N LYS A 48 -12.67 -3.48 -0.93
CA LYS A 48 -11.88 -2.50 -1.67
C LYS A 48 -10.42 -2.58 -1.28
N VAL A 49 -10.13 -2.88 -0.03
CA VAL A 49 -8.75 -3.08 0.40
C VAL A 49 -8.15 -4.28 -0.33
N THR A 50 -8.91 -5.35 -0.43
CA THR A 50 -8.45 -6.55 -1.12
C THR A 50 -8.17 -6.26 -2.59
N GLU A 51 -9.08 -5.54 -3.21
CA GLU A 51 -8.93 -5.17 -4.61
C GLU A 51 -7.70 -4.30 -4.80
N ALA A 52 -7.54 -3.30 -3.96
CA ALA A 52 -6.40 -2.40 -4.03
C ALA A 52 -5.10 -3.17 -3.82
N SER A 53 -5.11 -4.11 -2.87
CA SER A 53 -3.92 -4.92 -2.60
C SER A 53 -3.50 -5.71 -3.83
N ARG A 54 -4.46 -6.28 -4.55
CA ARG A 54 -4.14 -7.03 -5.75
C ARG A 54 -3.50 -6.15 -6.80
N ILE A 55 -4.05 -4.96 -6.99
CA ILE A 55 -3.54 -4.03 -7.96
C ILE A 55 -2.13 -3.60 -7.58
N ILE A 56 -1.93 -3.29 -6.31
CA ILE A 56 -0.63 -2.84 -5.83
C ILE A 56 0.40 -3.94 -5.94
N ASN A 57 0.03 -5.16 -5.56
CA ASN A 57 0.95 -6.29 -5.67
C ASN A 57 1.41 -6.48 -7.09
N LYS A 58 0.49 -6.37 -8.05
CA LYS A 58 0.84 -6.53 -9.44
C LYS A 58 1.82 -5.45 -9.90
N ILE A 59 1.56 -4.21 -9.50
CA ILE A 59 2.41 -3.11 -9.88
C ILE A 59 3.80 -3.27 -9.29
N MET A 60 3.88 -3.68 -8.03
CA MET A 60 5.17 -3.84 -7.38
C MET A 60 5.93 -5.01 -7.96
N ASP A 61 5.24 -6.06 -8.39
CA ASP A 61 5.88 -7.18 -9.06
C ASP A 61 6.52 -6.73 -10.36
N GLU A 62 5.87 -5.83 -11.06
CA GLU A 62 6.36 -5.35 -12.34
C GLU A 62 7.43 -4.29 -12.17
N ASN A 63 7.58 -3.76 -10.97
CA ASN A 63 8.52 -2.69 -10.67
C ASN A 63 9.32 -3.03 -9.42
N ASP A 64 10.07 -4.12 -9.50
CA ASP A 64 10.84 -4.61 -8.35
C ASP A 64 11.67 -3.56 -7.67
N SER A 65 12.22 -2.64 -8.47
CA SER A 65 13.10 -1.62 -7.91
C SER A 65 12.39 -0.73 -6.90
N LEU A 66 11.07 -0.66 -6.95
CA LEU A 66 10.33 0.16 -6.00
C LEU A 66 10.34 -0.43 -4.60
N LEU A 67 10.59 -1.72 -4.48
CA LEU A 67 10.63 -2.37 -3.18
C LEU A 67 11.91 -2.08 -2.41
N GLU A 68 12.94 -1.57 -3.07
CA GLU A 68 14.17 -1.14 -2.40
C GLU A 68 14.77 -2.22 -1.51
N ASP A 69 14.91 -3.41 -2.05
CA ASP A 69 15.54 -4.51 -1.33
C ASP A 69 14.69 -5.07 -0.18
N ALA A 70 13.43 -4.72 -0.12
CA ALA A 70 12.58 -5.30 0.90
C ALA A 70 12.34 -6.78 0.60
N ASP A 71 12.26 -7.55 1.66
CA ASP A 71 11.99 -8.98 1.55
C ASP A 71 10.51 -9.28 1.39
N GLU A 72 9.68 -8.42 1.94
CA GLU A 72 8.24 -8.63 1.94
C GLU A 72 7.51 -7.32 1.67
N LEU A 73 6.30 -7.44 1.20
CA LEU A 73 5.41 -6.32 0.97
C LEU A 73 4.17 -6.51 1.82
N ASP A 74 3.84 -5.52 2.62
CA ASP A 74 2.67 -5.56 3.48
C ASP A 74 1.75 -4.39 3.13
N ILE A 75 0.50 -4.69 2.86
CA ILE A 75 -0.48 -3.67 2.47
C ILE A 75 -1.64 -3.76 3.43
N PHE A 76 -1.94 -2.67 4.10
CA PHE A 76 -3.04 -2.67 5.07
C PHE A 76 -3.68 -1.30 5.10
N SER A 77 -4.87 -1.25 5.68
CA SER A 77 -5.62 0.00 5.73
C SER A 77 -5.43 0.67 7.08
N LYS A 78 -5.47 1.99 7.05
CA LYS A 78 -5.43 2.77 8.27
C LYS A 78 -6.76 2.59 8.99
N GLU A 79 -6.69 2.34 10.28
CA GLU A 79 -7.91 2.17 11.06
C GLU A 79 -8.56 3.51 11.30
N LYS A 80 -9.87 3.54 11.17
CA LYS A 80 -10.60 4.75 11.48
C LYS A 80 -12.03 4.38 11.82
N GLY A 81 -12.63 5.18 12.65
CA GLY A 81 -14.00 4.97 13.04
C GLY A 81 -14.17 3.80 13.96
N GLU A 82 -13.09 3.34 14.50
CA GLU A 82 -13.14 2.17 15.30
C GLU A 82 -13.65 2.43 16.65
N GLU A 83 -13.26 3.43 17.19
CA GLU A 83 -13.56 3.61 18.56
C GLU A 83 -14.57 4.61 18.79
#